data_d3f08619b288f81132ce30efee4b7b38
#
_entry.id   d3f08619b288f81132ce30efee4b7b38
#
_cell.length_a   1.000
_cell.length_b   1.000
_cell.length_c   1.000
_cell.angle_alpha   90.00
_cell.angle_beta   90.00
_cell.angle_gamma   90.00
#
_symmetry.space_group_name_H-M   'P 1'
#
loop_
_entity.id
_entity.type
_entity.pdbx_description
1 polymer ?
#
loop_
_entity_poly.entity_id
_entity_poly.type
_entity_poly.pdbx_seq_one_letter_code
_entity_poly.pdbx_strand_id
1 'polypeptide(L)'
;MQLSEAVKQLQACGLGRYESVTFLNLARMGAATAREVARASGVNRVQRYRSLESLEGRGLVEVTLDRPKRYAARALTEAFDLIVDERRAELAAMENIRKSLLAAWPAIARKDHTTVRLQILKGRSQVYGALRRAVGNAEKEVLAFTTTKGILRSYRAGINEVLLAAIRRGVKGRLIADLSVANLSLFEKVARRVPLRHVDDQRGRFIIIDGESMFAFLIQDEGGLRGEAETAFWTNSPDFVRSHRDFFERSWRGGVSAEARFRALRKADKGSGEPKRRSTAGTNPSR
;
A
#
# COMPACT_ATOMS: atom_id res chain seq x y z
N MET A 1 5.94 -1.37 -31.69
CA MET A 1 6.73 -1.06 -30.46
C MET A 1 8.09 -0.55 -30.89
N GLN A 2 8.52 0.61 -30.39
CA GLN A 2 9.85 1.16 -30.69
C GLN A 2 10.94 0.39 -29.93
N LEU A 3 12.13 0.28 -30.50
CA LEU A 3 13.25 -0.46 -29.89
C LEU A 3 13.60 0.05 -28.47
N SER A 4 13.53 1.37 -28.27
CA SER A 4 13.75 2.01 -26.97
C SER A 4 12.76 1.56 -25.89
N GLU A 5 11.53 1.30 -26.26
CA GLU A 5 10.50 0.81 -25.32
C GLU A 5 10.74 -0.66 -24.98
N ALA A 6 11.09 -1.49 -25.95
CA ALA A 6 11.46 -2.88 -25.71
C ALA A 6 12.68 -3.01 -24.77
N VAL A 7 13.69 -2.13 -24.94
CA VAL A 7 14.83 -2.08 -24.02
C VAL A 7 14.39 -1.79 -22.59
N LYS A 8 13.50 -0.80 -22.38
CA LYS A 8 13.00 -0.47 -21.03
C LYS A 8 12.23 -1.63 -20.40
N GLN A 9 11.42 -2.34 -21.19
CA GLN A 9 10.66 -3.49 -20.71
C GLN A 9 11.58 -4.65 -20.29
N LEU A 10 12.61 -4.98 -21.10
CA LEU A 10 13.59 -5.99 -20.73
C LEU A 10 14.40 -5.58 -19.47
N GLN A 11 14.74 -4.29 -19.33
CA GLN A 11 15.38 -3.79 -18.11
C GLN A 11 14.46 -3.97 -16.87
N ALA A 12 13.17 -3.71 -17.01
CA ALA A 12 12.20 -3.95 -15.92
C ALA A 12 12.09 -5.44 -15.54
N CYS A 13 12.40 -6.35 -16.49
CA CYS A 13 12.49 -7.79 -16.24
C CYS A 13 13.85 -8.23 -15.68
N GLY A 14 14.80 -7.29 -15.47
CA GLY A 14 16.07 -7.55 -14.82
C GLY A 14 17.27 -7.78 -15.75
N LEU A 15 17.16 -7.46 -17.03
CA LEU A 15 18.32 -7.40 -17.91
C LEU A 15 19.03 -6.05 -17.73
N GLY A 16 20.35 -6.06 -17.82
CA GLY A 16 21.12 -4.82 -17.92
C GLY A 16 20.83 -4.08 -19.23
N ARG A 17 21.09 -2.77 -19.27
CA ARG A 17 20.87 -1.96 -20.47
C ARG A 17 21.57 -2.55 -21.70
N TYR A 18 22.83 -2.91 -21.58
CA TYR A 18 23.61 -3.46 -22.67
C TYR A 18 23.20 -4.88 -23.07
N GLU A 19 22.76 -5.67 -22.10
CA GLU A 19 22.16 -7.00 -22.33
C GLU A 19 20.88 -6.88 -23.15
N SER A 20 19.97 -5.98 -22.76
CA SER A 20 18.72 -5.72 -23.46
C SER A 20 18.95 -5.31 -24.91
N VAL A 21 19.89 -4.37 -25.13
CA VAL A 21 20.24 -3.93 -26.49
C VAL A 21 20.87 -5.07 -27.31
N THR A 22 21.77 -5.84 -26.71
CA THR A 22 22.43 -6.98 -27.36
C THR A 22 21.43 -8.07 -27.74
N PHE A 23 20.55 -8.46 -26.82
CA PHE A 23 19.52 -9.47 -27.04
C PHE A 23 18.57 -9.07 -28.18
N LEU A 24 18.06 -7.83 -28.17
CA LEU A 24 17.14 -7.35 -29.20
C LEU A 24 17.80 -7.26 -30.58
N ASN A 25 19.09 -6.89 -30.66
CA ASN A 25 19.79 -6.89 -31.92
C ASN A 25 20.02 -8.33 -32.45
N LEU A 26 20.37 -9.27 -31.59
CA LEU A 26 20.48 -10.68 -31.97
C LEU A 26 19.12 -11.24 -32.43
N ALA A 27 18.03 -10.94 -31.74
CA ALA A 27 16.68 -11.36 -32.13
C ALA A 27 16.29 -10.84 -33.54
N ARG A 28 16.80 -9.64 -33.93
CA ARG A 28 16.54 -9.05 -35.25
C ARG A 28 17.45 -9.59 -36.34
N MET A 29 18.70 -9.89 -36.01
CA MET A 29 19.73 -10.28 -36.98
C MET A 29 19.77 -11.78 -37.23
N GLY A 30 19.23 -12.58 -36.30
CA GLY A 30 19.48 -14.01 -36.26
C GLY A 30 20.91 -14.31 -35.76
N ALA A 31 21.45 -15.47 -36.13
CA ALA A 31 22.77 -15.89 -35.70
C ALA A 31 23.87 -14.96 -36.26
N ALA A 32 24.59 -14.26 -35.36
CA ALA A 32 25.58 -13.27 -35.69
C ALA A 32 26.86 -13.41 -34.83
N THR A 33 27.99 -13.00 -35.39
CA THR A 33 29.25 -12.93 -34.64
C THR A 33 29.26 -11.77 -33.66
N ALA A 34 30.07 -11.84 -32.64
CA ALA A 34 30.23 -10.75 -31.69
C ALA A 34 30.61 -9.41 -32.38
N ARG A 35 31.30 -9.45 -33.51
CA ARG A 35 31.69 -8.24 -34.28
C ARG A 35 30.48 -7.62 -35.00
N GLU A 36 29.60 -8.44 -35.56
CA GLU A 36 28.39 -7.99 -36.25
C GLU A 36 27.42 -7.37 -35.25
N VAL A 37 27.23 -8.01 -34.10
CA VAL A 37 26.40 -7.48 -33.00
C VAL A 37 26.90 -6.12 -32.51
N ALA A 38 28.22 -5.93 -32.45
CA ALA A 38 28.82 -4.65 -32.07
C ALA A 38 28.45 -3.51 -33.01
N ARG A 39 28.58 -3.77 -34.32
CA ARG A 39 28.25 -2.78 -35.33
C ARG A 39 26.78 -2.37 -35.28
N ALA A 40 25.88 -3.35 -35.04
CA ALA A 40 24.44 -3.11 -34.98
C ALA A 40 24.01 -2.40 -33.70
N SER A 41 24.66 -2.70 -32.53
CA SER A 41 24.21 -2.22 -31.22
C SER A 41 24.90 -0.91 -30.78
N GLY A 42 25.98 -0.48 -31.42
CA GLY A 42 26.81 0.67 -30.97
C GLY A 42 27.49 0.46 -29.62
N VAL A 43 27.49 -0.77 -29.08
CA VAL A 43 28.09 -1.10 -27.79
C VAL A 43 29.60 -1.31 -27.93
N ASN A 44 30.38 -0.72 -27.01
CA ASN A 44 31.81 -0.88 -27.01
C ASN A 44 32.26 -2.33 -26.81
N ARG A 45 33.52 -2.64 -27.15
CA ARG A 45 34.04 -4.02 -27.16
C ARG A 45 33.89 -4.72 -25.81
N VAL A 46 34.21 -4.05 -24.72
CA VAL A 46 34.18 -4.66 -23.36
C VAL A 46 32.76 -5.00 -22.93
N GLN A 47 31.85 -4.03 -23.06
CA GLN A 47 30.45 -4.22 -22.68
C GLN A 47 29.74 -5.30 -23.52
N ARG A 48 30.09 -5.40 -24.80
CA ARG A 48 29.57 -6.43 -25.67
C ARG A 48 29.92 -7.86 -25.21
N TYR A 49 31.21 -8.11 -24.94
CA TYR A 49 31.62 -9.44 -24.49
C TYR A 49 30.98 -9.78 -23.16
N ARG A 50 30.95 -8.86 -22.22
CA ARG A 50 30.25 -9.05 -20.93
C ARG A 50 28.77 -9.35 -21.11
N SER A 51 28.09 -8.61 -22.00
CA SER A 51 26.66 -8.82 -22.26
C SER A 51 26.40 -10.16 -22.92
N LEU A 52 27.21 -10.56 -23.88
CA LEU A 52 27.09 -11.88 -24.55
C LEU A 52 27.35 -13.03 -23.58
N GLU A 53 28.39 -12.92 -22.77
CA GLU A 53 28.75 -13.91 -21.74
C GLU A 53 27.64 -14.03 -20.67
N SER A 54 27.12 -12.89 -20.21
CA SER A 54 26.00 -12.87 -19.26
C SER A 54 24.72 -13.50 -19.85
N LEU A 55 24.35 -13.13 -21.08
CA LEU A 55 23.18 -13.68 -21.76
C LEU A 55 23.34 -15.18 -22.06
N GLU A 56 24.55 -15.64 -22.42
CA GLU A 56 24.89 -17.06 -22.61
C GLU A 56 24.75 -17.80 -21.27
N GLY A 57 25.36 -17.28 -20.18
CA GLY A 57 25.30 -17.88 -18.85
C GLY A 57 23.87 -17.99 -18.28
N ARG A 58 22.99 -17.09 -18.67
CA ARG A 58 21.56 -17.12 -18.34
C ARG A 58 20.71 -17.96 -19.31
N GLY A 59 21.31 -18.54 -20.35
CA GLY A 59 20.62 -19.32 -21.36
C GLY A 59 19.72 -18.53 -22.31
N LEU A 60 19.83 -17.19 -22.32
CA LEU A 60 19.02 -16.30 -23.17
C LEU A 60 19.56 -16.23 -24.61
N VAL A 61 20.82 -16.62 -24.81
CA VAL A 61 21.51 -16.65 -26.09
C VAL A 61 22.17 -18.01 -26.26
N GLU A 62 22.02 -18.57 -27.44
CA GLU A 62 22.68 -19.80 -27.87
C GLU A 62 23.97 -19.46 -28.63
N VAL A 63 24.96 -20.32 -28.50
CA VAL A 63 26.25 -20.14 -29.14
C VAL A 63 26.55 -21.35 -30.05
N THR A 64 26.92 -21.07 -31.29
CA THR A 64 27.35 -22.14 -32.22
C THR A 64 28.81 -22.50 -31.96
N LEU A 65 29.16 -23.75 -32.28
CA LEU A 65 30.54 -24.24 -32.19
C LEU A 65 31.42 -23.81 -33.40
N ASP A 66 30.88 -22.97 -34.30
CA ASP A 66 31.55 -22.48 -35.47
C ASP A 66 32.78 -21.59 -35.16
N ARG A 67 33.67 -21.43 -36.12
CA ARG A 67 34.78 -20.46 -36.05
C ARG A 67 34.64 -19.46 -37.18
N PRO A 68 34.36 -18.17 -36.89
CA PRO A 68 34.17 -17.54 -35.56
C PRO A 68 32.84 -17.96 -34.92
N LYS A 69 32.79 -18.01 -33.56
CA LYS A 69 31.56 -18.21 -32.75
C LYS A 69 30.42 -17.28 -33.17
N ARG A 70 29.23 -17.83 -33.36
CA ARG A 70 28.01 -17.07 -33.63
C ARG A 70 27.06 -17.19 -32.43
N TYR A 71 26.33 -16.15 -32.21
CA TYR A 71 25.36 -16.02 -31.12
C TYR A 71 23.98 -15.83 -31.73
N ALA A 72 22.98 -16.53 -31.20
CA ALA A 72 21.58 -16.37 -31.60
C ALA A 72 20.71 -16.14 -30.37
N ALA A 73 19.85 -15.15 -30.43
CA ALA A 73 18.88 -14.96 -29.35
C ALA A 73 17.89 -16.15 -29.32
N ARG A 74 17.61 -16.67 -28.15
CA ARG A 74 16.54 -17.65 -27.95
C ARG A 74 15.18 -17.03 -28.28
N ALA A 75 14.19 -17.84 -28.62
CA ALA A 75 12.84 -17.34 -28.86
C ALA A 75 12.33 -16.53 -27.66
N LEU A 76 11.61 -15.45 -27.91
CA LEU A 76 11.21 -14.49 -26.87
C LEU A 76 10.40 -15.15 -25.75
N THR A 77 9.52 -16.08 -26.09
CA THR A 77 8.73 -16.87 -25.13
C THR A 77 9.62 -17.67 -24.18
N GLU A 78 10.56 -18.45 -24.74
CA GLU A 78 11.49 -19.24 -23.95
C GLU A 78 12.43 -18.37 -23.09
N ALA A 79 12.89 -17.24 -23.65
CA ALA A 79 13.72 -16.29 -22.91
C ALA A 79 12.95 -15.70 -21.71
N PHE A 80 11.67 -15.38 -21.88
CA PHE A 80 10.83 -14.91 -20.75
C PHE A 80 10.58 -16.00 -19.72
N ASP A 81 10.35 -17.24 -20.13
CA ASP A 81 10.19 -18.38 -19.21
C ASP A 81 11.43 -18.53 -18.32
N LEU A 82 12.62 -18.48 -18.93
CA LEU A 82 13.90 -18.54 -18.19
C LEU A 82 14.05 -17.37 -17.20
N ILE A 83 13.72 -16.15 -17.63
CA ILE A 83 13.79 -14.96 -16.75
C ILE A 83 12.81 -15.09 -15.57
N VAL A 84 11.60 -15.55 -15.81
CA VAL A 84 10.59 -15.74 -14.77
C VAL A 84 11.02 -16.82 -13.78
N ASP A 85 11.55 -17.94 -14.27
CA ASP A 85 12.01 -19.03 -13.40
C ASP A 85 13.23 -18.63 -12.57
N GLU A 86 14.17 -17.86 -13.12
CA GLU A 86 15.27 -17.25 -12.37
C GLU A 86 14.75 -16.36 -11.23
N ARG A 87 13.76 -15.52 -11.49
CA ARG A 87 13.15 -14.66 -10.48
C ARG A 87 12.39 -15.44 -9.40
N ARG A 88 11.73 -16.52 -9.78
CA ARG A 88 11.07 -17.41 -8.82
C ARG A 88 12.08 -18.09 -7.90
N ALA A 89 13.19 -18.55 -8.46
CA ALA A 89 14.27 -19.16 -7.68
C ALA A 89 14.91 -18.15 -6.70
N GLU A 90 15.18 -16.90 -7.15
CA GLU A 90 15.67 -15.83 -6.29
C GLU A 90 14.70 -15.54 -5.13
N LEU A 91 13.39 -15.44 -5.42
CA LEU A 91 12.36 -15.20 -4.39
C LEU A 91 12.32 -16.36 -3.38
N ALA A 92 12.35 -17.60 -3.84
CA ALA A 92 12.38 -18.76 -2.97
C ALA A 92 13.63 -18.81 -2.08
N ALA A 93 14.80 -18.44 -2.62
CA ALA A 93 16.03 -18.30 -1.84
C ALA A 93 15.91 -17.22 -0.77
N MET A 94 15.38 -16.03 -1.11
CA MET A 94 15.13 -14.97 -0.15
C MET A 94 14.16 -15.38 0.96
N GLU A 95 13.10 -16.13 0.61
CA GLU A 95 12.15 -16.66 1.61
C GLU A 95 12.81 -17.66 2.57
N ASN A 96 13.70 -18.50 2.10
CA ASN A 96 14.46 -19.42 2.93
C ASN A 96 15.44 -18.67 3.86
N ILE A 97 16.15 -17.68 3.33
CA ILE A 97 17.02 -16.80 4.14
C ILE A 97 16.18 -16.10 5.22
N ARG A 98 15.02 -15.57 4.86
CA ARG A 98 14.10 -14.95 5.82
C ARG A 98 13.70 -15.90 6.93
N LYS A 99 13.32 -17.14 6.60
CA LYS A 99 12.94 -18.16 7.60
C LYS A 99 14.10 -18.45 8.56
N SER A 100 15.29 -18.65 8.03
CA SER A 100 16.49 -18.95 8.84
C SER A 100 16.89 -17.77 9.73
N LEU A 101 16.85 -16.53 9.22
CA LEU A 101 17.14 -15.34 10.00
C LEU A 101 16.10 -15.11 11.10
N LEU A 102 14.80 -15.31 10.81
CA LEU A 102 13.75 -15.17 11.81
C LEU A 102 13.90 -16.21 12.94
N ALA A 103 14.31 -17.44 12.63
CA ALA A 103 14.57 -18.47 13.62
C ALA A 103 15.80 -18.13 14.50
N ALA A 104 16.85 -17.54 13.93
CA ALA A 104 18.06 -17.15 14.64
C ALA A 104 17.93 -15.81 15.37
N TRP A 105 16.98 -14.95 14.98
CA TRP A 105 16.86 -13.57 15.46
C TRP A 105 16.74 -13.40 16.97
N PRO A 106 16.01 -14.25 17.73
CA PRO A 106 15.93 -14.13 19.18
C PRO A 106 17.28 -14.28 19.89
N ALA A 107 18.22 -15.03 19.29
CA ALA A 107 19.58 -15.18 19.82
C ALA A 107 20.51 -14.03 19.42
N ILE A 108 20.25 -13.38 18.29
CA ILE A 108 21.06 -12.30 17.73
C ILE A 108 20.61 -10.93 18.28
N ALA A 109 19.30 -10.71 18.35
CA ALA A 109 18.74 -9.43 18.77
C ALA A 109 18.69 -9.34 20.30
N ARG A 110 19.27 -8.28 20.87
CA ARG A 110 19.03 -7.94 22.27
C ARG A 110 17.53 -7.66 22.47
N LYS A 111 16.91 -8.33 23.42
CA LYS A 111 15.53 -8.05 23.86
C LYS A 111 15.53 -6.75 24.68
N ASP A 112 15.52 -5.64 23.99
CA ASP A 112 15.39 -4.33 24.62
C ASP A 112 13.89 -3.98 24.75
N HIS A 113 13.20 -4.69 25.66
CA HIS A 113 11.76 -4.55 25.89
C HIS A 113 11.38 -3.31 26.72
N THR A 114 12.37 -2.56 27.21
CA THR A 114 12.15 -1.41 28.12
C THR A 114 12.35 -0.05 27.45
N THR A 115 12.87 0.00 26.24
CA THR A 115 13.14 1.27 25.59
C THR A 115 11.89 1.87 24.97
N VAL A 116 11.47 3.02 25.52
CA VAL A 116 10.45 3.84 24.88
C VAL A 116 10.96 4.33 23.52
N ARG A 117 10.22 4.06 22.48
CA ARG A 117 10.56 4.40 21.10
C ARG A 117 9.56 5.38 20.53
N LEU A 118 10.05 6.37 19.80
CA LEU A 118 9.26 7.27 18.98
C LEU A 118 9.79 7.20 17.54
N GLN A 119 8.93 6.93 16.59
CA GLN A 119 9.28 6.88 15.18
C GLN A 119 8.37 7.81 14.37
N ILE A 120 8.97 8.73 13.62
CA ILE A 120 8.23 9.56 12.67
C ILE A 120 8.19 8.85 11.32
N LEU A 121 6.99 8.66 10.82
CA LEU A 121 6.70 8.01 9.54
C LEU A 121 6.23 9.08 8.56
N LYS A 122 6.89 9.19 7.41
CA LYS A 122 6.57 10.17 6.38
C LYS A 122 6.15 9.50 5.08
N GLY A 123 5.05 9.98 4.50
CA GLY A 123 4.49 9.44 3.25
C GLY A 123 3.59 8.24 3.47
N ARG A 124 2.61 8.09 2.58
CA ARG A 124 1.55 7.07 2.68
C ARG A 124 2.08 5.65 2.76
N SER A 125 3.07 5.32 1.94
CA SER A 125 3.63 3.96 1.90
C SER A 125 4.19 3.54 3.25
N GLN A 126 4.98 4.41 3.91
CA GLN A 126 5.55 4.11 5.21
C GLN A 126 4.48 4.06 6.30
N VAL A 127 3.59 5.07 6.37
CA VAL A 127 2.55 5.17 7.41
C VAL A 127 1.61 3.98 7.33
N TYR A 128 0.99 3.73 6.17
CA TYR A 128 0.02 2.65 6.04
C TYR A 128 0.66 1.28 5.96
N GLY A 129 1.90 1.16 5.49
CA GLY A 129 2.67 -0.08 5.56
C GLY A 129 2.97 -0.50 7.00
N ALA A 130 3.41 0.44 7.86
CA ALA A 130 3.62 0.20 9.28
C ALA A 130 2.30 -0.10 10.01
N LEU A 131 1.25 0.68 9.74
CA LEU A 131 -0.07 0.47 10.34
C LEU A 131 -0.66 -0.88 9.96
N ARG A 132 -0.56 -1.29 8.69
CA ARG A 132 -1.02 -2.61 8.23
C ARG A 132 -0.35 -3.75 8.96
N ARG A 133 0.96 -3.67 9.17
CA ARG A 133 1.70 -4.68 9.95
C ARG A 133 1.25 -4.70 11.40
N ALA A 134 1.13 -3.54 12.04
CA ALA A 134 0.71 -3.45 13.44
C ALA A 134 -0.71 -4.00 13.65
N VAL A 135 -1.69 -3.60 12.83
CA VAL A 135 -3.06 -4.12 12.88
C VAL A 135 -3.10 -5.62 12.56
N GLY A 136 -2.28 -6.07 11.60
CA GLY A 136 -2.19 -7.48 11.23
C GLY A 136 -1.64 -8.38 12.35
N ASN A 137 -0.77 -7.84 13.17
CA ASN A 137 -0.16 -8.54 14.32
C ASN A 137 -0.91 -8.29 15.65
N ALA A 138 -1.99 -7.53 15.64
CA ALA A 138 -2.78 -7.27 16.84
C ALA A 138 -3.34 -8.59 17.43
N GLU A 139 -3.29 -8.70 18.75
CA GLU A 139 -3.70 -9.89 19.49
C GLU A 139 -4.90 -9.62 20.42
N LYS A 140 -5.05 -8.40 20.93
CA LYS A 140 -6.06 -8.03 21.95
C LYS A 140 -7.12 -7.09 21.39
N GLU A 141 -6.70 -5.89 20.98
CA GLU A 141 -7.62 -4.83 20.54
C GLU A 141 -7.01 -3.84 19.55
N VAL A 142 -7.87 -3.24 18.74
CA VAL A 142 -7.58 -2.08 17.90
C VAL A 142 -8.61 -0.99 18.17
N LEU A 143 -8.16 0.14 18.72
CA LEU A 143 -8.97 1.31 19.01
C LEU A 143 -8.63 2.41 18.02
N ALA A 144 -9.58 2.82 17.20
CA ALA A 144 -9.35 3.85 16.18
C ALA A 144 -10.23 5.08 16.43
N PHE A 145 -9.59 6.22 16.56
CA PHE A 145 -10.19 7.54 16.57
C PHE A 145 -9.85 8.22 15.26
N THR A 146 -10.82 8.46 14.37
CA THR A 146 -10.55 8.82 12.99
C THR A 146 -11.57 9.79 12.39
N THR A 147 -11.16 10.51 11.36
CA THR A 147 -12.03 11.39 10.57
C THR A 147 -12.59 10.63 9.35
N THR A 148 -13.59 11.22 8.67
CA THR A 148 -14.11 10.71 7.39
C THR A 148 -13.01 10.50 6.36
N LYS A 149 -12.12 11.48 6.20
CA LYS A 149 -10.99 11.34 5.24
C LYS A 149 -10.01 10.27 5.69
N GLY A 150 -9.80 10.13 7.00
CA GLY A 150 -8.94 9.09 7.58
C GLY A 150 -9.45 7.69 7.28
N ILE A 151 -10.75 7.42 7.45
CA ILE A 151 -11.31 6.09 7.14
C ILE A 151 -11.24 5.78 5.63
N LEU A 152 -11.48 6.77 4.76
CA LEU A 152 -11.35 6.60 3.31
C LEU A 152 -9.92 6.25 2.90
N ARG A 153 -8.92 6.89 3.51
CA ARG A 153 -7.49 6.58 3.28
C ARG A 153 -7.14 5.19 3.77
N SER A 154 -7.60 4.83 4.96
CA SER A 154 -7.41 3.49 5.53
C SER A 154 -8.03 2.41 4.65
N TYR A 155 -9.22 2.66 4.10
CA TYR A 155 -9.88 1.76 3.16
C TYR A 155 -9.04 1.56 1.89
N ARG A 156 -8.58 2.65 1.26
CA ARG A 156 -7.73 2.57 0.06
C ARG A 156 -6.38 1.90 0.31
N ALA A 157 -5.89 1.97 1.54
CA ALA A 157 -4.64 1.35 1.94
C ALA A 157 -4.78 -0.12 2.37
N GLY A 158 -5.99 -0.70 2.29
CA GLY A 158 -6.25 -2.10 2.69
C GLY A 158 -6.19 -2.35 4.19
N ILE A 159 -6.32 -1.32 5.03
CA ILE A 159 -6.31 -1.47 6.50
C ILE A 159 -7.57 -2.19 6.97
N ASN A 160 -8.71 -1.94 6.30
CA ASN A 160 -9.98 -2.55 6.69
C ASN A 160 -9.98 -4.07 6.52
N GLU A 161 -9.38 -4.59 5.46
CA GLU A 161 -9.26 -6.03 5.23
C GLU A 161 -8.42 -6.69 6.33
N VAL A 162 -7.31 -6.05 6.70
CA VAL A 162 -6.42 -6.54 7.75
C VAL A 162 -7.09 -6.47 9.12
N LEU A 163 -7.82 -5.37 9.42
CA LEU A 163 -8.61 -5.24 10.65
C LEU A 163 -9.69 -6.31 10.75
N LEU A 164 -10.44 -6.55 9.67
CA LEU A 164 -11.45 -7.59 9.65
C LEU A 164 -10.85 -9.00 9.80
N ALA A 165 -9.66 -9.24 9.27
CA ALA A 165 -8.92 -10.47 9.50
C ALA A 165 -8.48 -10.61 10.97
N ALA A 166 -8.03 -9.53 11.61
CA ALA A 166 -7.73 -9.52 13.04
C ALA A 166 -8.97 -9.77 13.90
N ILE A 167 -10.10 -9.14 13.59
CA ILE A 167 -11.38 -9.37 14.30
C ILE A 167 -11.83 -10.84 14.18
N ARG A 168 -11.66 -11.46 13.01
CA ARG A 168 -11.96 -12.91 12.86
C ARG A 168 -11.07 -13.81 13.72
N ARG A 169 -9.87 -13.35 14.10
CA ARG A 169 -8.99 -14.02 15.07
C ARG A 169 -9.36 -13.77 16.54
N GLY A 170 -10.36 -12.91 16.80
CA GLY A 170 -10.81 -12.58 18.16
C GLY A 170 -10.36 -11.21 18.67
N VAL A 171 -9.66 -10.41 17.87
CA VAL A 171 -9.24 -9.05 18.23
C VAL A 171 -10.46 -8.13 18.32
N LYS A 172 -10.55 -7.36 19.41
CA LYS A 172 -11.66 -6.40 19.64
C LYS A 172 -11.39 -5.11 18.87
N GLY A 173 -12.19 -4.81 17.84
CA GLY A 173 -12.14 -3.55 17.11
C GLY A 173 -13.16 -2.55 17.67
N ARG A 174 -12.78 -1.28 17.89
CA ARG A 174 -13.69 -0.16 18.20
C ARG A 174 -13.30 1.09 17.44
N LEU A 175 -14.29 1.82 16.93
CA LEU A 175 -14.07 2.98 16.10
C LEU A 175 -14.89 4.18 16.60
N ILE A 176 -14.26 5.35 16.68
CA ILE A 176 -14.93 6.64 16.90
C ILE A 176 -14.69 7.49 15.65
N ALA A 177 -15.77 8.07 15.12
CA ALA A 177 -15.70 8.96 13.95
C ALA A 177 -16.79 10.04 13.99
N ASP A 178 -16.56 11.13 13.24
CA ASP A 178 -17.60 12.12 12.98
C ASP A 178 -18.50 11.64 11.83
N LEU A 179 -19.77 11.34 12.13
CA LEU A 179 -20.77 10.82 11.20
C LEU A 179 -21.68 11.93 10.72
N SER A 180 -21.71 12.14 9.41
CA SER A 180 -22.53 13.14 8.71
C SER A 180 -23.31 12.52 7.55
N VAL A 181 -24.25 13.24 6.97
CA VAL A 181 -24.98 12.80 5.77
C VAL A 181 -24.03 12.46 4.62
N ALA A 182 -22.99 13.25 4.43
CA ALA A 182 -22.02 13.08 3.35
C ALA A 182 -21.20 11.78 3.42
N ASN A 183 -21.11 11.15 4.60
CA ASN A 183 -20.32 9.94 4.81
C ASN A 183 -21.13 8.72 5.27
N LEU A 184 -22.47 8.87 5.34
CA LEU A 184 -23.40 7.90 5.90
C LEU A 184 -23.23 6.49 5.29
N SER A 185 -23.27 6.37 3.96
CA SER A 185 -23.20 5.08 3.26
C SER A 185 -21.90 4.31 3.52
N LEU A 186 -20.79 5.03 3.71
CA LEU A 186 -19.50 4.44 4.03
C LEU A 186 -19.53 3.86 5.46
N PHE A 187 -19.98 4.67 6.42
CA PHE A 187 -19.97 4.24 7.83
C PHE A 187 -21.01 3.20 8.16
N GLU A 188 -22.11 3.11 7.43
CA GLU A 188 -23.05 2.00 7.56
C GLU A 188 -22.42 0.65 7.21
N LYS A 189 -21.56 0.61 6.18
CA LYS A 189 -20.81 -0.62 5.85
C LYS A 189 -19.81 -0.99 6.94
N VAL A 190 -19.15 0.00 7.55
CA VAL A 190 -18.17 -0.19 8.63
C VAL A 190 -18.89 -0.65 9.91
N ALA A 191 -19.98 0.00 10.31
CA ALA A 191 -20.74 -0.29 11.54
C ALA A 191 -21.33 -1.71 11.59
N ARG A 192 -21.57 -2.33 10.44
CA ARG A 192 -22.01 -3.74 10.37
C ARG A 192 -20.96 -4.74 10.87
N ARG A 193 -19.70 -4.31 10.97
CA ARG A 193 -18.55 -5.21 11.21
C ARG A 193 -17.69 -4.77 12.38
N VAL A 194 -17.72 -3.48 12.73
CA VAL A 194 -16.92 -2.89 13.79
C VAL A 194 -17.83 -1.99 14.64
N PRO A 195 -17.87 -2.16 15.97
CA PRO A 195 -18.53 -1.23 16.86
C PRO A 195 -18.08 0.20 16.61
N LEU A 196 -19.03 1.09 16.33
CA LEU A 196 -18.81 2.45 15.91
C LEU A 196 -19.62 3.43 16.77
N ARG A 197 -19.00 4.50 17.22
CA ARG A 197 -19.66 5.63 17.86
C ARG A 197 -19.35 6.94 17.17
N HIS A 198 -20.28 7.86 17.26
CA HIS A 198 -20.16 9.21 16.74
C HIS A 198 -19.76 10.19 17.84
N VAL A 199 -18.83 11.06 17.50
CA VAL A 199 -18.45 12.22 18.29
C VAL A 199 -18.32 13.42 17.33
N ASP A 200 -18.94 14.56 17.68
CA ASP A 200 -18.86 15.78 16.90
C ASP A 200 -17.47 16.42 16.97
N ASP A 201 -17.16 17.29 15.99
CA ASP A 201 -15.95 18.15 15.93
C ASP A 201 -14.62 17.41 16.12
N GLN A 202 -14.52 16.20 15.63
CA GLN A 202 -13.32 15.42 15.76
C GLN A 202 -12.19 15.95 14.88
N ARG A 203 -11.11 16.41 15.50
CA ARG A 203 -9.93 16.96 14.81
C ARG A 203 -8.70 16.05 14.84
N GLY A 204 -8.59 15.20 15.84
CA GLY A 204 -7.45 14.30 16.00
C GLY A 204 -7.65 12.95 15.31
N ARG A 205 -6.54 12.30 14.95
CA ARG A 205 -6.55 10.92 14.41
C ARG A 205 -5.48 10.11 15.11
N PHE A 206 -5.86 9.01 15.73
CA PHE A 206 -4.91 8.06 16.31
C PHE A 206 -5.49 6.63 16.29
N ILE A 207 -4.60 5.67 16.37
CA ILE A 207 -4.95 4.24 16.44
C ILE A 207 -4.09 3.62 17.52
N ILE A 208 -4.70 2.95 18.48
CA ILE A 208 -4.03 2.21 19.55
C ILE A 208 -4.13 0.73 19.24
N ILE A 209 -3.02 0.03 19.40
CA ILE A 209 -2.89 -1.40 19.15
C ILE A 209 -2.54 -2.09 20.48
N ASP A 210 -3.36 -3.03 20.91
CA ASP A 210 -3.20 -3.89 22.10
C ASP A 210 -3.01 -3.16 23.44
N GLY A 211 -3.21 -1.82 23.45
CA GLY A 211 -2.87 -0.96 24.58
C GLY A 211 -1.36 -0.79 24.80
N GLU A 212 -0.53 -1.23 23.88
CA GLU A 212 0.94 -1.27 23.97
C GLU A 212 1.64 -0.29 23.03
N SER A 213 1.00 0.07 21.92
CA SER A 213 1.54 1.05 20.97
C SER A 213 0.45 1.86 20.31
N MET A 214 0.83 3.00 19.72
CA MET A 214 -0.10 3.84 18.99
C MET A 214 0.54 4.53 17.79
N PHE A 215 -0.32 4.85 16.83
CA PHE A 215 -0.04 5.78 15.74
C PHE A 215 -0.87 7.05 15.97
N ALA A 216 -0.24 8.22 15.87
CA ALA A 216 -0.95 9.50 15.83
C ALA A 216 -0.57 10.25 14.55
N PHE A 217 -1.58 10.79 13.88
CA PHE A 217 -1.42 11.47 12.61
C PHE A 217 -1.27 12.96 12.83
N LEU A 218 -0.19 13.55 12.31
CA LEU A 218 0.23 14.91 12.61
C LEU A 218 -0.35 15.95 11.64
N ILE A 219 -0.73 15.54 10.44
CA ILE A 219 -1.25 16.45 9.42
C ILE A 219 -2.77 16.32 9.39
N GLN A 220 -3.44 17.48 9.57
CA GLN A 220 -4.88 17.59 9.42
C GLN A 220 -5.30 17.35 7.96
N ASP A 221 -6.57 16.96 7.79
CA ASP A 221 -7.15 16.53 6.51
C ASP A 221 -7.30 17.65 5.43
N GLU A 222 -6.57 18.77 5.53
CA GLU A 222 -6.68 19.91 4.61
C GLU A 222 -6.14 19.61 3.21
N GLY A 223 -5.22 18.69 3.05
CA GLY A 223 -4.75 18.19 1.74
C GLY A 223 -5.74 17.20 1.12
N GLY A 224 -6.13 17.42 -0.15
CA GLY A 224 -7.05 16.55 -0.88
C GLY A 224 -6.64 15.07 -0.83
N LEU A 225 -7.57 14.16 -1.20
CA LEU A 225 -7.38 12.70 -1.18
C LEU A 225 -6.16 12.17 -1.98
N ARG A 226 -5.52 13.03 -2.77
CA ARG A 226 -4.33 12.72 -3.58
C ARG A 226 -3.01 13.23 -2.99
N GLY A 227 -3.02 13.99 -1.87
CA GLY A 227 -1.80 14.52 -1.26
C GLY A 227 -0.86 13.42 -0.75
N GLU A 228 0.42 13.48 -1.12
CA GLU A 228 1.47 12.53 -0.67
C GLU A 228 1.89 12.75 0.78
N ALA A 229 1.48 13.86 1.39
CA ALA A 229 1.95 14.35 2.67
C ALA A 229 1.18 13.75 3.85
N GLU A 230 1.21 12.44 4.04
CA GLU A 230 0.77 11.83 5.28
C GLU A 230 1.97 11.70 6.23
N THR A 231 1.86 12.27 7.42
CA THR A 231 2.86 12.12 8.47
C THR A 231 2.19 11.62 9.73
N ALA A 232 2.75 10.58 10.30
CA ALA A 232 2.33 10.05 11.58
C ALA A 232 3.55 9.77 12.45
N PHE A 233 3.38 9.76 13.76
CA PHE A 233 4.35 9.12 14.63
C PHE A 233 3.78 7.83 15.19
N TRP A 234 4.67 6.88 15.41
CA TRP A 234 4.42 5.66 16.16
C TRP A 234 5.20 5.71 17.47
N THR A 235 4.58 5.25 18.55
CA THR A 235 5.25 5.10 19.84
C THR A 235 4.70 3.91 20.63
N ASN A 236 5.57 3.33 21.46
CA ASN A 236 5.23 2.36 22.49
C ASN A 236 5.36 2.95 23.91
N SER A 237 5.38 4.29 24.07
CA SER A 237 5.43 4.93 25.38
C SER A 237 4.18 4.57 26.19
N PRO A 238 4.31 3.90 27.35
CA PRO A 238 3.15 3.45 28.12
C PRO A 238 2.26 4.60 28.59
N ASP A 239 2.85 5.72 28.99
CA ASP A 239 2.09 6.87 29.48
C ASP A 239 1.37 7.58 28.33
N PHE A 240 2.00 7.67 27.17
CA PHE A 240 1.39 8.27 25.99
C PHE A 240 0.21 7.43 25.48
N VAL A 241 0.40 6.12 25.40
CA VAL A 241 -0.67 5.17 25.00
C VAL A 241 -1.81 5.19 26.01
N ARG A 242 -1.52 5.19 27.32
CA ARG A 242 -2.51 5.23 28.39
C ARG A 242 -3.36 6.51 28.32
N SER A 243 -2.73 7.65 28.20
CA SER A 243 -3.43 8.96 28.09
C SER A 243 -4.39 9.01 26.91
N HIS A 244 -3.99 8.49 25.75
CA HIS A 244 -4.84 8.44 24.56
C HIS A 244 -5.93 7.37 24.68
N ARG A 245 -5.65 6.26 25.38
CA ARG A 245 -6.66 5.26 25.68
C ARG A 245 -7.73 5.82 26.61
N ASP A 246 -7.36 6.55 27.67
CA ASP A 246 -8.30 7.20 28.58
C ASP A 246 -9.14 8.26 27.85
N PHE A 247 -8.54 9.01 26.93
CA PHE A 247 -9.27 9.91 26.06
C PHE A 247 -10.27 9.15 25.16
N PHE A 248 -9.84 8.06 24.55
CA PHE A 248 -10.70 7.20 23.72
C PHE A 248 -11.88 6.66 24.54
N GLU A 249 -11.65 6.12 25.74
CA GLU A 249 -12.69 5.55 26.59
C GLU A 249 -13.69 6.61 27.08
N ARG A 250 -13.25 7.82 27.40
CA ARG A 250 -14.15 8.94 27.72
C ARG A 250 -15.01 9.32 26.51
N SER A 251 -14.40 9.46 25.35
CA SER A 251 -15.09 9.77 24.10
C SER A 251 -16.04 8.64 23.68
N TRP A 252 -15.65 7.40 23.92
CA TRP A 252 -16.52 6.23 23.67
C TRP A 252 -17.77 6.26 24.54
N ARG A 253 -17.62 6.50 25.83
CA ARG A 253 -18.77 6.58 26.77
C ARG A 253 -19.70 7.73 26.46
N GLY A 254 -19.18 8.89 26.14
CA GLY A 254 -19.94 10.08 25.77
C GLY A 254 -20.49 10.09 24.34
N GLY A 255 -19.95 9.26 23.48
CA GLY A 255 -20.32 9.21 22.06
C GLY A 255 -21.69 8.58 21.81
N VAL A 256 -22.37 9.05 20.76
CA VAL A 256 -23.66 8.52 20.31
C VAL A 256 -23.45 7.22 19.52
N SER A 257 -24.30 6.20 19.71
CA SER A 257 -24.19 4.98 18.91
C SER A 257 -24.42 5.27 17.42
N ALA A 258 -23.73 4.51 16.57
CA ALA A 258 -23.85 4.70 15.11
C ALA A 258 -25.30 4.55 14.64
N GLU A 259 -26.05 3.58 15.18
CA GLU A 259 -27.45 3.34 14.83
C GLU A 259 -28.35 4.52 15.18
N ALA A 260 -28.14 5.13 16.35
CA ALA A 260 -28.90 6.31 16.77
C ALA A 260 -28.57 7.51 15.87
N ARG A 261 -27.27 7.72 15.58
CA ARG A 261 -26.84 8.81 14.69
C ARG A 261 -27.34 8.60 13.26
N PHE A 262 -27.30 7.41 12.72
CA PHE A 262 -27.81 7.12 11.37
C PHE A 262 -29.31 7.38 11.26
N ARG A 263 -30.10 7.03 12.29
CA ARG A 263 -31.52 7.36 12.32
C ARG A 263 -31.79 8.86 12.30
N ALA A 264 -31.02 9.62 13.11
CA ALA A 264 -31.11 11.08 13.17
C ALA A 264 -30.75 11.73 11.83
N LEU A 265 -29.64 11.31 11.21
CA LEU A 265 -29.21 11.84 9.92
C LEU A 265 -30.19 11.56 8.78
N ARG A 266 -30.76 10.35 8.72
CA ARG A 266 -31.80 10.00 7.73
C ARG A 266 -33.10 10.79 7.91
N LYS A 267 -33.47 11.12 9.16
CA LYS A 267 -34.65 11.94 9.45
C LYS A 267 -34.44 13.39 8.99
N ALA A 268 -33.23 13.95 9.23
CA ALA A 268 -32.85 15.29 8.81
C ALA A 268 -32.82 15.42 7.27
N ASP A 269 -32.29 14.39 6.57
CA ASP A 269 -32.20 14.36 5.12
C ASP A 269 -33.60 14.35 4.45
N LYS A 270 -34.54 13.59 5.00
CA LYS A 270 -35.93 13.58 4.52
C LYS A 270 -36.68 14.88 4.81
N GLY A 271 -36.38 15.58 5.90
CA GLY A 271 -37.02 16.85 6.25
C GLY A 271 -36.53 18.04 5.41
N SER A 272 -35.34 17.95 4.84
CA SER A 272 -34.80 18.97 3.93
C SER A 272 -35.29 18.85 2.48
N GLY A 273 -36.05 17.79 2.17
CA GLY A 273 -36.58 17.51 0.82
C GLY A 273 -38.01 17.95 0.55
N GLU A 274 -38.74 18.59 1.51
CA GLU A 274 -40.08 19.12 1.21
C GLU A 274 -39.96 20.39 0.36
N PRO A 275 -40.52 20.41 -0.86
CA PRO A 275 -40.53 21.62 -1.66
C PRO A 275 -41.42 22.66 -1.00
N LYS A 276 -40.89 23.83 -0.70
CA LYS A 276 -41.70 25.02 -0.36
C LYS A 276 -42.81 25.15 -1.42
N ARG A 277 -44.05 24.82 -1.04
CA ARG A 277 -45.23 25.11 -1.83
C ARG A 277 -45.18 26.59 -2.17
N ARG A 278 -45.03 26.92 -3.44
CA ARG A 278 -45.25 28.25 -3.98
C ARG A 278 -46.70 28.62 -3.65
N SER A 279 -46.87 29.57 -2.75
CA SER A 279 -48.10 30.31 -2.57
C SER A 279 -48.36 31.12 -3.87
N THR A 280 -49.17 30.54 -4.71
CA THR A 280 -49.88 31.30 -5.75
C THR A 280 -51.16 31.84 -5.13
N ALA A 281 -51.12 33.07 -4.73
CA ALA A 281 -52.31 33.91 -4.58
C ALA A 281 -51.89 35.30 -5.04
N GLY A 282 -52.51 35.89 -5.94
CA GLY A 282 -53.80 35.86 -6.54
C GLY A 282 -54.01 37.18 -7.19
N THR A 283 -54.55 37.11 -8.39
CA THR A 283 -55.45 38.05 -9.01
C THR A 283 -55.19 39.54 -8.90
N ASN A 284 -54.83 40.07 -10.01
CA ASN A 284 -55.33 41.35 -10.50
C ASN A 284 -56.83 41.28 -10.79
N PRO A 285 -57.61 42.41 -10.82
CA PRO A 285 -57.68 43.12 -12.08
C PRO A 285 -57.88 44.66 -11.92
N SER A 286 -57.67 45.32 -13.05
CA SER A 286 -58.27 46.60 -13.49
C SER A 286 -57.51 47.90 -13.12
N ARG A 287 -56.93 48.52 -14.06
CA ARG A 287 -57.25 49.58 -15.02
C ARG A 287 -56.02 50.10 -15.72
#